data_8d657956c912986fba7b9af1ae00c3bd
#
_entry.id   8d657956c912986fba7b9af1ae00c3bd
#
_cell.length_a   1.000
_cell.length_b   1.000
_cell.length_c   1.000
_cell.angle_alpha   90.00
_cell.angle_beta   90.00
_cell.angle_gamma   90.00
#
_symmetry.space_group_name_H-M   'P 1'
#
loop_
_entity.id
_entity.type
_entity.pdbx_description
1 polymer ?
#
loop_
_entity_poly.entity_id
_entity_poly.type
_entity_poly.pdbx_seq_one_letter_code
_entity_poly.pdbx_strand_id
1 'polypeptide(L)'
;YKITAISTHVLTIARFNPNTGVTETGGLRHAIVDNAKVLRHWEYFFNFSNAPSTTDDVSAAGGSLDELHIVVSDEDGVITGTAGTILETFESVSQAFDAKTAEGSSNYYPQVIYQQSEFIYWIDHLATLSDGVTKVGTTFDNTVGDAFVVSNTSLASGTDDYAATAGEIDAAYQLFADATLVDLSLLMGGSSTAAKAT
;
A
#
# COMPACT_ATOMS: atom_id res chain seq x y z
N TYR A 1 19.35 9.24 -8.41
CA TYR A 1 19.87 9.75 -7.14
C TYR A 1 18.74 9.85 -6.12
N LYS A 2 19.02 9.49 -4.88
CA LYS A 2 18.10 9.69 -3.76
C LYS A 2 18.41 11.02 -3.07
N ILE A 3 17.39 11.80 -2.77
CA ILE A 3 17.54 13.02 -1.98
C ILE A 3 17.66 12.59 -0.52
N THR A 4 18.76 12.92 0.13
CA THR A 4 19.02 12.53 1.54
C THR A 4 18.80 13.70 2.50
N ALA A 5 18.89 14.93 2.02
CA ALA A 5 18.55 16.12 2.81
C ALA A 5 18.22 17.31 1.89
N ILE A 6 17.36 18.18 2.39
CA ILE A 6 17.03 19.47 1.80
C ILE A 6 17.23 20.53 2.88
N SER A 7 18.10 21.50 2.63
CA SER A 7 18.33 22.62 3.54
C SER A 7 18.31 23.92 2.74
N THR A 8 17.41 24.81 3.05
CA THR A 8 17.15 26.13 2.44
C THR A 8 17.42 26.24 0.93
N HIS A 9 18.67 26.12 0.50
CA HIS A 9 19.11 26.22 -0.91
C HIS A 9 20.07 25.08 -1.31
N VAL A 10 20.25 24.09 -0.45
CA VAL A 10 21.16 22.96 -0.67
C VAL A 10 20.39 21.65 -0.73
N LEU A 11 20.55 20.95 -1.83
CA LEU A 11 20.01 19.62 -2.04
C LEU A 11 21.15 18.61 -1.85
N THR A 12 21.07 17.79 -0.81
CA THR A 12 22.00 16.69 -0.61
C THR A 12 21.45 15.45 -1.29
N ILE A 13 22.24 14.87 -2.18
CA ILE A 13 21.85 13.70 -2.95
C ILE A 13 22.89 12.59 -2.81
N ALA A 14 22.44 11.35 -2.83
CA ALA A 14 23.30 10.17 -2.92
C ALA A 14 22.99 9.39 -4.19
N ARG A 15 23.98 8.63 -4.67
CA ARG A 15 23.71 7.65 -5.73
C ARG A 15 22.73 6.60 -5.20
N PHE A 16 21.83 6.20 -6.05
CA PHE A 16 20.81 5.23 -5.73
C PHE A 16 20.69 4.21 -6.86
N ASN A 17 20.65 2.95 -6.51
CA ASN A 17 20.40 1.88 -7.45
C ASN A 17 18.92 1.47 -7.36
N PRO A 18 18.10 1.78 -8.37
CA PRO A 18 16.68 1.51 -8.32
C PRO A 18 16.35 0.01 -8.31
N ASN A 19 17.28 -0.84 -8.77
CA ASN A 19 17.05 -2.28 -8.84
C ASN A 19 17.32 -2.99 -7.51
N THR A 20 18.17 -2.40 -6.66
CA THR A 20 18.54 -3.00 -5.37
C THR A 20 18.06 -2.20 -4.17
N GLY A 21 17.49 -1.00 -4.39
CA GLY A 21 17.10 -0.09 -3.30
C GLY A 21 18.28 0.51 -2.53
N VAL A 22 19.53 0.16 -2.87
CA VAL A 22 20.70 0.51 -2.07
C VAL A 22 21.28 1.86 -2.48
N THR A 23 21.65 2.67 -1.49
CA THR A 23 22.42 3.89 -1.68
C THR A 23 23.90 3.53 -1.93
N GLU A 24 24.43 3.98 -3.06
CA GLU A 24 25.82 3.74 -3.47
C GLU A 24 26.72 4.90 -3.00
N THR A 25 27.98 4.59 -2.70
CA THR A 25 29.00 5.60 -2.42
C THR A 25 29.46 6.28 -3.72
N GLY A 26 29.72 7.58 -3.66
CA GLY A 26 30.28 8.36 -4.76
C GLY A 26 29.48 9.63 -5.07
N GLY A 27 30.10 10.54 -5.79
CA GLY A 27 29.51 11.80 -6.24
C GLY A 27 28.63 11.67 -7.49
N LEU A 28 28.30 12.76 -8.11
CA LEU A 28 27.56 12.81 -9.38
C LEU A 28 28.28 12.01 -10.47
N ARG A 29 27.54 11.26 -11.26
CA ARG A 29 28.09 10.50 -12.41
C ARG A 29 28.53 11.40 -13.55
N HIS A 30 27.89 12.58 -13.65
CA HIS A 30 28.19 13.59 -14.67
C HIS A 30 28.20 14.97 -14.03
N ALA A 31 28.98 15.88 -14.59
CA ALA A 31 28.93 17.28 -14.20
C ALA A 31 27.56 17.88 -14.54
N ILE A 32 27.01 18.62 -13.60
CA ILE A 32 25.76 19.36 -13.78
C ILE A 32 26.14 20.81 -14.11
N VAL A 33 25.59 21.33 -15.20
CA VAL A 33 25.77 22.73 -15.59
C VAL A 33 24.95 23.65 -14.70
N ASP A 34 25.36 24.90 -14.56
CA ASP A 34 24.57 25.91 -13.88
C ASP A 34 23.19 26.06 -14.51
N ASN A 35 22.18 26.26 -13.67
CA ASN A 35 20.76 26.32 -14.05
C ASN A 35 20.16 25.02 -14.66
N ALA A 36 20.78 23.87 -14.46
CA ALA A 36 20.18 22.60 -14.83
C ALA A 36 18.85 22.36 -14.08
N LYS A 37 17.84 21.94 -14.82
CA LYS A 37 16.54 21.57 -14.19
C LYS A 37 16.69 20.29 -13.39
N VAL A 38 16.21 20.32 -12.15
CA VAL A 38 16.10 19.15 -11.27
C VAL A 38 14.64 18.79 -11.14
N LEU A 39 14.29 17.56 -11.50
CA LEU A 39 12.97 16.99 -11.28
C LEU A 39 13.05 16.07 -10.07
N ARG A 40 12.10 16.23 -9.17
CA ARG A 40 11.91 15.35 -8.01
C ARG A 40 10.73 14.44 -8.26
N HIS A 41 10.95 13.16 -8.07
CA HIS A 41 9.91 12.14 -8.10
C HIS A 41 9.87 11.41 -6.77
N TRP A 42 8.73 10.81 -6.46
CA TRP A 42 8.61 9.82 -5.41
C TRP A 42 9.53 8.61 -5.73
N GLU A 43 10.03 7.94 -4.72
CA GLU A 43 10.94 6.80 -4.86
C GLU A 43 10.41 5.71 -5.79
N TYR A 44 9.10 5.46 -5.72
CA TYR A 44 8.40 4.43 -6.50
C TYR A 44 7.73 4.96 -7.78
N PHE A 45 7.99 6.20 -8.17
CA PHE A 45 7.36 6.84 -9.33
C PHE A 45 7.44 6.01 -10.60
N PHE A 46 8.58 5.36 -10.85
CA PHE A 46 8.80 4.58 -12.08
C PHE A 46 8.08 3.22 -12.10
N ASN A 47 7.41 2.85 -11.03
CA ASN A 47 6.56 1.66 -10.97
C ASN A 47 5.14 1.91 -11.49
N PHE A 48 4.81 3.15 -11.81
CA PHE A 48 3.50 3.60 -12.26
C PHE A 48 3.59 4.29 -13.61
N SER A 49 2.50 4.23 -14.37
CA SER A 49 2.42 4.83 -15.70
C SER A 49 2.38 6.35 -15.64
N ASN A 50 1.67 6.89 -14.67
CA ASN A 50 1.46 8.33 -14.50
C ASN A 50 1.50 8.71 -13.02
N ALA A 51 1.54 10.01 -12.73
CA ALA A 51 1.26 10.51 -11.40
C ALA A 51 -0.25 10.36 -11.08
N PRO A 52 -0.62 10.20 -9.79
CA PRO A 52 -2.04 10.16 -9.40
C PRO A 52 -2.79 11.41 -9.87
N SER A 53 -3.99 11.25 -10.38
CA SER A 53 -4.79 12.32 -10.94
C SER A 53 -6.27 12.17 -10.56
N THR A 54 -7.14 12.02 -11.52
CA THR A 54 -8.58 11.86 -11.33
C THR A 54 -9.05 10.63 -12.10
N THR A 55 -9.73 9.73 -11.43
CA THR A 55 -10.35 8.57 -12.10
C THR A 55 -11.46 8.99 -13.02
N ASP A 56 -11.72 8.20 -14.07
CA ASP A 56 -12.76 8.50 -15.07
C ASP A 56 -14.15 8.59 -14.43
N ASP A 57 -14.45 7.72 -13.47
CA ASP A 57 -15.75 7.67 -12.78
C ASP A 57 -15.97 8.91 -11.89
N VAL A 58 -14.94 9.36 -11.17
CA VAL A 58 -14.98 10.60 -10.38
C VAL A 58 -15.05 11.82 -11.27
N SER A 59 -14.29 11.86 -12.37
CA SER A 59 -14.35 12.93 -13.37
C SER A 59 -15.74 13.06 -13.97
N ALA A 60 -16.37 11.94 -14.35
CA ALA A 60 -17.73 11.92 -14.87
C ALA A 60 -18.79 12.42 -13.87
N ALA A 61 -18.52 12.26 -12.57
CA ALA A 61 -19.36 12.75 -11.47
C ALA A 61 -19.05 14.22 -11.07
N GLY A 62 -18.13 14.88 -11.77
CA GLY A 62 -17.74 16.27 -11.50
C GLY A 62 -16.79 16.45 -10.34
N GLY A 63 -16.19 15.37 -9.84
CA GLY A 63 -15.12 15.38 -8.85
C GLY A 63 -13.73 15.46 -9.47
N SER A 64 -12.71 15.54 -8.64
CA SER A 64 -11.30 15.60 -9.09
C SER A 64 -10.30 15.22 -8.02
N LEU A 65 -9.10 14.79 -8.45
CA LEU A 65 -7.92 14.52 -7.64
C LEU A 65 -8.12 13.39 -6.61
N ASP A 66 -8.88 12.38 -6.97
CA ASP A 66 -9.20 11.26 -6.09
C ASP A 66 -8.17 10.12 -6.12
N GLU A 67 -7.32 10.06 -7.15
CA GLU A 67 -6.37 8.98 -7.30
C GLU A 67 -5.26 8.98 -6.26
N LEU A 68 -4.87 7.80 -5.84
CA LEU A 68 -3.64 7.54 -5.10
C LEU A 68 -2.97 6.26 -5.62
N HIS A 69 -1.66 6.16 -5.40
CA HIS A 69 -0.86 4.97 -5.68
C HIS A 69 -0.33 4.41 -4.38
N ILE A 70 -0.42 3.09 -4.23
CA ILE A 70 0.06 2.38 -3.04
C ILE A 70 1.12 1.38 -3.46
N VAL A 71 2.23 1.35 -2.72
CA VAL A 71 3.30 0.36 -2.87
C VAL A 71 3.50 -0.34 -1.54
N VAL A 72 3.53 -1.65 -1.59
CA VAL A 72 3.93 -2.51 -0.47
C VAL A 72 5.31 -3.05 -0.79
N SER A 73 6.26 -2.83 0.09
CA SER A 73 7.64 -3.28 -0.10
C SER A 73 8.15 -4.06 1.10
N ASP A 74 9.00 -5.04 0.83
CA ASP A 74 9.73 -5.80 1.85
C ASP A 74 10.93 -4.98 2.33
N GLU A 75 10.73 -4.15 3.35
CA GLU A 75 11.72 -3.17 3.80
C GLU A 75 13.04 -3.83 4.21
N ASP A 76 12.96 -4.89 4.98
CA ASP A 76 14.13 -5.58 5.55
C ASP A 76 14.55 -6.83 4.76
N GLY A 77 13.80 -7.24 3.75
CA GLY A 77 14.06 -8.43 2.96
C GLY A 77 13.73 -9.74 3.67
N VAL A 78 12.87 -9.70 4.69
CA VAL A 78 12.49 -10.89 5.47
C VAL A 78 11.61 -11.84 4.66
N ILE A 79 10.78 -11.31 3.78
CA ILE A 79 9.85 -12.09 2.96
C ILE A 79 10.54 -12.63 1.71
N THR A 80 11.25 -11.75 1.00
CA THR A 80 11.83 -12.06 -0.33
C THR A 80 13.30 -12.43 -0.29
N GLY A 81 13.98 -12.17 0.83
CA GLY A 81 15.44 -12.28 0.96
C GLY A 81 16.21 -11.06 0.46
N THR A 82 15.52 -10.03 -0.06
CA THR A 82 16.15 -8.82 -0.59
C THR A 82 15.40 -7.59 -0.11
N ALA A 83 16.06 -6.78 0.71
CA ALA A 83 15.50 -5.54 1.22
C ALA A 83 15.06 -4.58 0.10
N GLY A 84 13.92 -3.95 0.27
CA GLY A 84 13.35 -2.99 -0.68
C GLY A 84 12.64 -3.62 -1.88
N THR A 85 12.47 -4.94 -1.91
CA THR A 85 11.70 -5.61 -2.97
C THR A 85 10.24 -5.20 -2.91
N ILE A 86 9.66 -4.80 -4.05
CA ILE A 86 8.25 -4.47 -4.14
C ILE A 86 7.45 -5.78 -4.15
N LEU A 87 6.50 -5.89 -3.22
CA LEU A 87 5.59 -7.02 -3.09
C LEU A 87 4.33 -6.79 -3.90
N GLU A 88 3.71 -5.62 -3.75
CA GLU A 88 2.46 -5.26 -4.42
C GLU A 88 2.43 -3.79 -4.82
N THR A 89 1.67 -3.49 -5.86
CA THR A 89 1.37 -2.13 -6.28
C THR A 89 -0.11 -1.99 -6.60
N PHE A 90 -0.72 -0.91 -6.13
CA PHE A 90 -2.09 -0.54 -6.47
C PHE A 90 -2.05 0.82 -7.16
N GLU A 91 -2.28 0.82 -8.48
CA GLU A 91 -2.24 2.01 -9.31
C GLU A 91 -3.63 2.63 -9.44
N SER A 92 -3.72 3.95 -9.37
CA SER A 92 -4.94 4.74 -9.63
C SER A 92 -6.18 4.29 -8.86
N VAL A 93 -5.98 3.87 -7.59
CA VAL A 93 -7.11 3.59 -6.69
C VAL A 93 -7.69 4.90 -6.16
N SER A 94 -8.99 4.90 -5.86
CA SER A 94 -9.73 6.12 -5.52
C SER A 94 -9.88 6.31 -4.01
N GLN A 95 -9.86 7.56 -3.59
CA GLN A 95 -10.26 7.98 -2.24
C GLN A 95 -11.78 8.05 -2.07
N ALA A 96 -12.55 8.12 -3.16
CA ALA A 96 -14.00 8.17 -3.10
C ALA A 96 -14.57 6.78 -2.83
N PHE A 97 -15.38 6.66 -1.77
CA PHE A 97 -15.89 5.35 -1.33
C PHE A 97 -16.87 4.72 -2.34
N ASP A 98 -17.49 5.51 -3.20
CA ASP A 98 -18.45 5.10 -4.22
C ASP A 98 -17.85 5.08 -5.64
N ALA A 99 -16.54 5.26 -5.79
CA ALA A 99 -15.85 5.19 -7.07
C ALA A 99 -15.81 3.77 -7.61
N LYS A 100 -15.90 3.66 -8.93
CA LYS A 100 -15.91 2.39 -9.66
C LYS A 100 -14.88 2.35 -10.77
N THR A 101 -14.41 1.15 -11.07
CA THR A 101 -13.65 0.87 -12.30
C THR A 101 -14.59 0.88 -13.51
N ALA A 102 -14.02 0.86 -14.71
CA ALA A 102 -14.79 0.77 -15.97
C ALA A 102 -15.67 -0.50 -16.04
N GLU A 103 -15.26 -1.58 -15.36
CA GLU A 103 -16.00 -2.85 -15.27
C GLU A 103 -17.09 -2.83 -14.20
N GLY A 104 -17.22 -1.74 -13.42
CA GLY A 104 -18.22 -1.56 -12.38
C GLY A 104 -17.85 -2.09 -11.00
N SER A 105 -16.64 -2.62 -10.81
CA SER A 105 -16.12 -3.01 -9.51
C SER A 105 -15.76 -1.79 -8.66
N SER A 106 -15.68 -1.94 -7.34
CA SER A 106 -15.22 -0.86 -6.47
C SER A 106 -13.77 -0.48 -6.79
N ASN A 107 -13.50 0.81 -6.95
CA ASN A 107 -12.15 1.37 -7.04
C ASN A 107 -11.73 2.06 -5.75
N TYR A 108 -12.52 1.97 -4.70
CA TYR A 108 -12.20 2.53 -3.38
C TYR A 108 -11.00 1.80 -2.77
N TYR A 109 -9.94 2.53 -2.44
CA TYR A 109 -8.66 1.93 -2.07
C TYR A 109 -8.71 0.94 -0.89
N PRO A 110 -9.50 1.15 0.20
CA PRO A 110 -9.62 0.15 1.25
C PRO A 110 -10.26 -1.15 0.76
N GLN A 111 -11.25 -1.03 -0.13
CA GLN A 111 -11.94 -2.19 -0.70
C GLN A 111 -11.04 -2.96 -1.68
N VAL A 112 -10.24 -2.22 -2.48
CA VAL A 112 -9.27 -2.82 -3.39
C VAL A 112 -8.20 -3.58 -2.61
N ILE A 113 -7.64 -2.97 -1.55
CA ILE A 113 -6.66 -3.64 -0.67
C ILE A 113 -7.29 -4.90 -0.06
N TYR A 114 -8.49 -4.81 0.50
CA TYR A 114 -9.16 -5.96 1.12
C TYR A 114 -9.38 -7.13 0.16
N GLN A 115 -9.65 -6.85 -1.11
CA GLN A 115 -9.94 -7.87 -2.12
C GLN A 115 -8.71 -8.44 -2.81
N GLN A 116 -7.63 -7.67 -2.91
CA GLN A 116 -6.52 -8.01 -3.80
C GLN A 116 -5.19 -8.20 -3.07
N SER A 117 -5.01 -7.61 -1.89
CA SER A 117 -3.74 -7.73 -1.19
C SER A 117 -3.59 -9.08 -0.50
N GLU A 118 -2.39 -9.65 -0.63
CA GLU A 118 -1.95 -10.85 0.09
C GLU A 118 -1.10 -10.51 1.33
N PHE A 119 -0.62 -9.26 1.43
CA PHE A 119 0.35 -8.85 2.45
C PHE A 119 -0.18 -7.88 3.48
N ILE A 120 -1.17 -7.04 3.11
CA ILE A 120 -1.67 -6.00 4.01
C ILE A 120 -3.18 -6.01 4.12
N TYR A 121 -3.66 -5.53 5.29
CA TYR A 121 -5.06 -5.19 5.51
C TYR A 121 -5.17 -3.71 5.82
N TRP A 122 -6.21 -3.07 5.28
CA TRP A 122 -6.52 -1.70 5.63
C TRP A 122 -7.17 -1.65 7.02
N ILE A 123 -6.72 -0.72 7.87
CA ILE A 123 -7.23 -0.53 9.22
C ILE A 123 -7.85 0.85 9.38
N ASP A 124 -7.16 1.91 8.94
CA ASP A 124 -7.58 3.29 9.12
C ASP A 124 -7.01 4.19 8.02
N HIS A 125 -7.64 5.35 7.82
CA HIS A 125 -7.17 6.34 6.86
C HIS A 125 -5.95 7.09 7.37
N LEU A 126 -5.09 7.53 6.45
CA LEU A 126 -4.10 8.54 6.77
C LEU A 126 -4.82 9.80 7.27
N ALA A 127 -4.22 10.51 8.24
CA ALA A 127 -4.80 11.74 8.79
C ALA A 127 -5.08 12.84 7.74
N THR A 128 -4.45 12.75 6.58
CA THR A 128 -4.63 13.65 5.43
C THR A 128 -5.73 13.22 4.47
N LEU A 129 -6.30 12.04 4.65
CA LEU A 129 -7.39 11.53 3.81
C LEU A 129 -8.72 11.66 4.55
N SER A 130 -9.78 11.94 3.81
CA SER A 130 -11.13 12.04 4.36
C SER A 130 -11.86 10.72 4.23
N ASP A 131 -12.44 10.24 5.33
CA ASP A 131 -13.28 9.05 5.33
C ASP A 131 -14.66 9.34 4.74
N GLY A 132 -15.24 8.36 4.04
CA GLY A 132 -16.63 8.36 3.59
C GLY A 132 -16.98 9.47 2.59
N VAL A 133 -16.01 10.00 1.85
CA VAL A 133 -16.24 11.06 0.87
C VAL A 133 -16.72 10.47 -0.45
N THR A 134 -17.82 11.05 -0.99
CA THR A 134 -18.37 10.64 -2.28
C THR A 134 -17.63 11.28 -3.45
N LYS A 135 -17.76 10.68 -4.62
CA LYS A 135 -17.17 11.17 -5.88
C LYS A 135 -17.84 12.43 -6.43
N VAL A 136 -19.12 12.67 -6.09
CA VAL A 136 -19.94 13.71 -6.75
C VAL A 136 -19.47 15.11 -6.37
N GLY A 137 -18.89 15.83 -7.32
CA GLY A 137 -18.48 17.23 -7.17
C GLY A 137 -17.37 17.47 -6.16
N THR A 138 -16.74 16.43 -5.62
CA THR A 138 -15.72 16.55 -4.59
C THR A 138 -14.33 16.71 -5.21
N THR A 139 -13.62 17.75 -4.81
CA THR A 139 -12.19 17.87 -5.11
C THR A 139 -11.40 17.34 -3.92
N PHE A 140 -10.70 16.23 -4.13
CA PHE A 140 -9.83 15.63 -3.12
C PHE A 140 -8.51 16.40 -3.06
N ASP A 141 -7.92 16.47 -1.87
CA ASP A 141 -6.62 17.12 -1.70
C ASP A 141 -5.51 16.08 -1.64
N ASN A 142 -4.88 15.83 -2.78
CA ASN A 142 -3.73 14.95 -2.89
C ASN A 142 -2.41 15.71 -3.05
N THR A 143 -2.44 17.03 -2.88
CA THR A 143 -1.24 17.87 -3.00
C THR A 143 -1.11 18.84 -1.82
N VAL A 144 0.12 19.12 -1.43
CA VAL A 144 0.47 20.22 -0.52
C VAL A 144 1.38 21.18 -1.26
N GLY A 145 0.87 22.38 -1.55
CA GLY A 145 1.51 23.29 -2.49
C GLY A 145 1.49 22.68 -3.90
N ASP A 146 2.64 22.61 -4.56
CA ASP A 146 2.77 22.01 -5.90
C ASP A 146 3.29 20.54 -5.85
N ALA A 147 3.24 19.89 -4.71
CA ALA A 147 3.76 18.54 -4.51
C ALA A 147 2.69 17.57 -4.02
N PHE A 148 2.65 16.37 -4.57
CA PHE A 148 1.79 15.30 -4.06
C PHE A 148 2.12 14.96 -2.60
N VAL A 149 1.08 14.64 -1.83
CA VAL A 149 1.25 14.09 -0.49
C VAL A 149 1.86 12.71 -0.60
N VAL A 150 3.01 12.51 0.04
CA VAL A 150 3.70 11.22 0.09
C VAL A 150 3.82 10.81 1.54
N SER A 151 3.38 9.59 1.85
CA SER A 151 3.56 8.96 3.15
C SER A 151 4.30 7.65 2.98
N ASN A 152 5.40 7.50 3.70
CA ASN A 152 6.13 6.23 3.82
C ASN A 152 6.06 5.82 5.29
N THR A 153 5.56 4.63 5.57
CA THR A 153 5.40 4.12 6.93
C THR A 153 5.85 2.68 6.98
N SER A 154 6.75 2.37 7.93
CA SER A 154 7.10 0.98 8.23
C SER A 154 6.00 0.36 9.07
N LEU A 155 5.56 -0.85 8.71
CA LEU A 155 4.68 -1.66 9.53
C LEU A 155 5.54 -2.31 10.62
N ALA A 156 5.30 -1.93 11.87
CA ALA A 156 6.08 -2.37 13.01
C ALA A 156 5.19 -2.90 14.14
N SER A 157 5.81 -3.56 15.11
CA SER A 157 5.13 -4.05 16.32
C SER A 157 4.13 -5.19 16.07
N GLY A 158 4.24 -5.89 14.95
CA GLY A 158 3.56 -7.17 14.76
C GLY A 158 4.07 -8.18 15.80
N THR A 159 3.16 -8.95 16.38
CA THR A 159 3.51 -10.03 17.31
C THR A 159 2.86 -11.31 16.81
N ASP A 160 3.67 -12.35 16.62
CA ASP A 160 3.15 -13.67 16.30
C ASP A 160 2.58 -14.32 17.57
N ASP A 161 1.37 -14.80 17.50
CA ASP A 161 0.76 -15.65 18.53
C ASP A 161 0.54 -17.06 17.99
N TYR A 162 1.52 -17.92 18.24
CA TYR A 162 1.42 -19.35 17.89
C TYR A 162 0.76 -20.19 18.98
N ALA A 163 0.31 -19.57 20.07
CA ALA A 163 -0.25 -20.24 21.23
C ALA A 163 -1.78 -20.18 21.27
N ALA A 164 -2.42 -20.52 20.15
CA ALA A 164 -3.89 -20.52 20.06
C ALA A 164 -4.53 -21.24 21.26
N THR A 165 -5.45 -20.56 21.93
CA THR A 165 -6.20 -21.10 23.06
C THR A 165 -7.24 -22.14 22.59
N ALA A 166 -7.73 -22.97 23.51
CA ALA A 166 -8.79 -23.92 23.19
C ALA A 166 -10.04 -23.22 22.64
N GLY A 167 -10.40 -22.04 23.17
CA GLY A 167 -11.56 -21.27 22.72
C GLY A 167 -11.39 -20.69 21.30
N GLU A 168 -10.20 -20.26 20.92
CA GLU A 168 -9.92 -19.77 19.56
C GLU A 168 -9.99 -20.91 18.53
N ILE A 169 -9.46 -22.09 18.91
CA ILE A 169 -9.56 -23.28 18.06
C ILE A 169 -11.02 -23.75 17.91
N ASP A 170 -11.79 -23.73 19.01
CA ASP A 170 -13.21 -24.06 18.98
C ASP A 170 -13.97 -23.07 18.08
N ALA A 171 -13.73 -21.78 18.22
CA ALA A 171 -14.33 -20.76 17.35
C ALA A 171 -13.99 -20.96 15.86
N ALA A 172 -12.75 -21.36 15.55
CA ALA A 172 -12.37 -21.71 14.19
C ALA A 172 -13.11 -22.94 13.66
N TYR A 173 -13.28 -23.98 14.49
CA TYR A 173 -14.01 -25.18 14.09
C TYR A 173 -15.52 -24.94 13.94
N GLN A 174 -16.11 -24.01 14.69
CA GLN A 174 -17.51 -23.62 14.53
C GLN A 174 -17.83 -23.08 13.14
N LEU A 175 -16.86 -22.52 12.41
CA LEU A 175 -17.04 -22.09 11.01
C LEU A 175 -17.39 -23.25 10.07
N PHE A 176 -17.05 -24.49 10.45
CA PHE A 176 -17.28 -25.69 9.67
C PHE A 176 -18.44 -26.54 10.23
N ALA A 177 -19.17 -26.06 11.26
CA ALA A 177 -20.22 -26.83 11.94
C ALA A 177 -21.48 -27.05 11.08
N ASP A 178 -21.73 -26.20 10.09
CA ASP A 178 -22.87 -26.33 9.20
C ASP A 178 -22.57 -27.26 8.02
N ALA A 179 -22.97 -28.49 8.14
CA ALA A 179 -22.81 -29.52 7.12
C ALA A 179 -23.60 -29.24 5.81
N THR A 180 -24.51 -28.27 5.82
CA THR A 180 -25.23 -27.87 4.60
C THR A 180 -24.44 -26.89 3.75
N LEU A 181 -23.51 -26.16 4.36
CA LEU A 181 -22.65 -25.16 3.70
C LEU A 181 -21.26 -25.69 3.42
N VAL A 182 -20.74 -26.60 4.24
CA VAL A 182 -19.37 -27.11 4.15
C VAL A 182 -19.37 -28.64 4.16
N ASP A 183 -18.95 -29.24 3.05
CA ASP A 183 -18.76 -30.69 2.92
C ASP A 183 -17.30 -31.04 3.26
N LEU A 184 -17.07 -31.53 4.48
CA LEU A 184 -15.75 -31.91 4.97
C LEU A 184 -15.53 -33.40 4.80
N SER A 185 -14.61 -33.80 3.95
CA SER A 185 -14.19 -35.19 3.80
C SER A 185 -13.09 -35.60 4.77
N LEU A 186 -12.26 -34.66 5.22
CA LEU A 186 -11.16 -34.90 6.16
C LEU A 186 -10.85 -33.63 6.97
N LEU A 187 -10.74 -33.78 8.29
CA LEU A 187 -10.26 -32.74 9.20
C LEU A 187 -9.00 -33.21 9.93
N MET A 188 -7.90 -32.44 9.80
CA MET A 188 -6.66 -32.68 10.53
C MET A 188 -6.52 -31.62 11.63
N GLY A 189 -6.70 -32.04 12.89
CA GLY A 189 -6.72 -31.13 14.04
C GLY A 189 -5.32 -30.68 14.54
N GLY A 190 -4.24 -31.13 13.93
CA GLY A 190 -2.89 -30.81 14.37
C GLY A 190 -2.57 -31.33 15.79
N SER A 191 -1.55 -30.77 16.43
CA SER A 191 -1.20 -31.07 17.82
C SER A 191 -2.15 -30.35 18.76
N SER A 192 -2.97 -31.08 19.50
CA SER A 192 -3.95 -30.51 20.43
C SER A 192 -3.90 -31.19 21.81
N THR A 193 -4.28 -30.45 22.86
CA THR A 193 -4.54 -31.02 24.19
C THR A 193 -5.95 -31.65 24.21
N ALA A 194 -6.22 -32.46 25.24
CA ALA A 194 -7.56 -33.05 25.42
C ALA A 194 -8.70 -32.01 25.42
N ALA A 195 -8.44 -30.81 25.94
CA ALA A 195 -9.41 -29.70 25.95
C ALA A 195 -9.66 -29.08 24.55
N LYS A 196 -8.80 -29.37 23.59
CA LYS A 196 -8.91 -28.90 22.21
C LYS A 196 -9.49 -29.96 21.26
N ALA A 197 -9.54 -31.22 21.71
CA ALA A 197 -9.94 -32.36 20.91
C ALA A 197 -11.37 -32.87 21.22
N THR A 198 -12.05 -32.28 22.21
CA THR A 198 -13.46 -32.56 22.58
C THR A 198 -14.38 -31.56 21.94
#